data_2e915cc9bb9f5a7d8627371c33c6209d
#
_entry.id   2e915cc9bb9f5a7d8627371c33c6209d
#
_cell.length_a   1.000
_cell.length_b   1.000
_cell.length_c   1.000
_cell.angle_alpha   90.00
_cell.angle_beta   90.00
_cell.angle_gamma   90.00
#
_symmetry.space_group_name_H-M   'P 1'
#
loop_
_entity.id
_entity.type
_entity.pdbx_description
1 polymer ?
#
loop_
_entity_poly.entity_id
_entity_poly.type
_entity_poly.pdbx_seq_one_letter_code
_entity_poly.pdbx_strand_id
1 'polypeptide(L)'
;APRAERAGATNIETVLLDPQREMEALQPFAGQADAVLIDAPCSGTGTWRRNPEARWRLDEGELARLCAIQARLLDLAVGLVRPGGRIVYVTCSLLDEEGADQFVGFLARHRQFAMRELALPLGRAHGQGVRLSPSRDGTDGFFIACAG
;
A
#
# COMPACT_ATOMS: atom_id res chain seq x y z
N ALA A 1 -5.92 17.90 -9.57
CA ALA A 1 -6.82 17.94 -9.87
C ALA A 1 -7.64 17.62 -11.11
N PRO A 2 -7.18 17.64 -12.38
CA PRO A 2 -8.10 17.42 -13.52
C PRO A 2 -8.85 16.07 -13.52
N ARG A 3 -8.29 15.01 -12.90
CA ARG A 3 -8.98 13.71 -12.81
C ARG A 3 -10.08 13.71 -11.77
N ALA A 4 -9.86 14.35 -10.63
CA ALA A 4 -10.85 14.49 -9.56
C ALA A 4 -12.06 15.31 -10.05
N GLU A 5 -11.79 16.44 -10.71
CA GLU A 5 -12.83 17.28 -11.31
C GLU A 5 -13.69 16.53 -12.33
N ARG A 6 -13.06 15.74 -13.24
CA ARG A 6 -13.81 14.90 -14.21
C ARG A 6 -14.65 13.81 -13.54
N ALA A 7 -14.22 13.33 -12.36
CA ALA A 7 -14.97 12.37 -11.56
C ALA A 7 -16.03 13.03 -10.66
N GLY A 8 -16.20 14.35 -10.71
CA GLY A 8 -17.14 15.08 -9.86
C GLY A 8 -16.73 15.10 -8.38
N ALA A 9 -15.49 14.78 -8.06
CA ALA A 9 -14.99 14.79 -6.68
C ALA A 9 -14.57 16.20 -6.28
N THR A 10 -15.27 16.78 -5.30
CA THR A 10 -15.07 18.17 -4.82
C THR A 10 -14.42 18.25 -3.45
N ASN A 11 -14.24 17.10 -2.78
CA ASN A 11 -13.73 16.97 -1.41
C ASN A 11 -12.31 16.36 -1.37
N ILE A 12 -11.50 16.59 -2.42
CA ILE A 12 -10.12 16.11 -2.50
C ILE A 12 -9.17 17.28 -2.34
N GLU A 13 -8.29 17.16 -1.36
CA GLU A 13 -7.10 18.00 -1.22
C GLU A 13 -5.88 17.22 -1.72
N THR A 14 -4.99 17.90 -2.46
CA THR A 14 -3.76 17.31 -2.98
C THR A 14 -2.55 17.97 -2.33
N VAL A 15 -1.69 17.15 -1.75
CA VAL A 15 -0.44 17.57 -1.13
C VAL A 15 0.73 16.94 -1.90
N LEU A 16 1.66 17.79 -2.35
CA LEU A 16 2.90 17.31 -2.95
C LEU A 16 3.87 16.88 -1.84
N LEU A 17 4.38 15.67 -1.93
CA LEU A 17 5.31 15.12 -0.96
C LEU A 17 6.72 15.11 -1.52
N ASP A 18 7.65 15.73 -0.80
CA ASP A 18 9.08 15.61 -1.10
C ASP A 18 9.63 14.32 -0.48
N PRO A 19 10.32 13.47 -1.24
CA PRO A 19 10.92 12.26 -0.70
C PRO A 19 11.81 12.54 0.53
N GLN A 20 11.59 11.77 1.58
CA GLN A 20 12.26 11.86 2.90
C GLN A 20 11.85 13.09 3.76
N ARG A 21 10.99 13.97 3.26
CA ARG A 21 10.44 15.11 4.00
C ARG A 21 8.92 15.12 4.01
N GLU A 22 8.29 13.98 3.74
CA GLU A 22 6.84 13.85 3.58
C GLU A 22 6.09 14.34 4.83
N MET A 23 6.61 14.06 6.03
CA MET A 23 5.96 14.47 7.28
C MET A 23 5.91 16.00 7.48
N GLU A 24 6.78 16.75 6.84
CA GLU A 24 6.69 18.23 6.90
C GLU A 24 5.41 18.72 6.22
N ALA A 25 5.09 18.20 5.04
CA ALA A 25 3.87 18.55 4.32
C ALA A 25 2.61 17.91 4.93
N LEU A 26 2.75 16.74 5.56
CA LEU A 26 1.65 15.98 6.16
C LEU A 26 1.37 16.35 7.62
N GLN A 27 2.20 17.19 8.24
CA GLN A 27 2.07 17.58 9.63
C GLN A 27 0.65 18.09 10.02
N PRO A 28 -0.06 18.85 9.18
CA PRO A 28 -1.43 19.27 9.48
C PRO A 28 -2.43 18.12 9.64
N PHE A 29 -2.12 16.94 9.10
CA PHE A 29 -2.99 15.76 9.13
C PHE A 29 -2.56 14.74 10.19
N ALA A 30 -1.51 15.03 10.97
CA ALA A 30 -0.95 14.11 11.95
C ALA A 30 -2.02 13.68 12.98
N GLY A 31 -2.20 12.36 13.12
CA GLY A 31 -3.14 11.76 14.08
C GLY A 31 -4.63 12.06 13.83
N GLN A 32 -5.01 12.49 12.61
CA GLN A 32 -6.39 12.91 12.31
C GLN A 32 -7.10 11.98 11.33
N ALA A 33 -6.38 11.15 10.58
CA ALA A 33 -6.98 10.33 9.53
C ALA A 33 -7.77 9.14 10.12
N ASP A 34 -9.03 8.99 9.73
CA ASP A 34 -9.84 7.79 10.03
C ASP A 34 -9.26 6.54 9.36
N ALA A 35 -8.72 6.73 8.17
CA ALA A 35 -8.05 5.69 7.41
C ALA A 35 -6.91 6.29 6.57
N VAL A 36 -5.80 5.57 6.49
CA VAL A 36 -4.68 5.87 5.60
C VAL A 36 -4.57 4.73 4.60
N LEU A 37 -4.78 5.03 3.32
CA LEU A 37 -4.57 4.08 2.22
C LEU A 37 -3.20 4.32 1.61
N ILE A 38 -2.39 3.28 1.56
CA ILE A 38 -1.08 3.28 0.92
C ILE A 38 -1.18 2.43 -0.35
N ASP A 39 -1.24 3.08 -1.51
CA ASP A 39 -1.03 2.44 -2.81
C ASP A 39 0.46 2.54 -3.12
N ALA A 40 1.21 1.54 -2.64
CA ALA A 40 2.67 1.64 -2.56
C ALA A 40 3.34 1.43 -3.92
N PRO A 41 4.39 2.21 -4.25
CA PRO A 41 5.22 1.90 -5.39
C PRO A 41 5.82 0.51 -5.24
N CYS A 42 5.70 -0.32 -6.26
CA CYS A 42 6.12 -1.71 -6.24
C CYS A 42 6.59 -2.18 -7.62
N SER A 43 7.13 -3.39 -7.71
CA SER A 43 7.60 -4.00 -8.96
C SER A 43 6.51 -4.16 -10.02
N GLY A 44 5.23 -4.14 -9.62
CA GLY A 44 4.11 -4.31 -10.53
C GLY A 44 3.98 -5.72 -11.13
N THR A 45 4.57 -6.74 -10.50
CA THR A 45 4.54 -8.13 -11.01
C THR A 45 3.13 -8.65 -11.24
N GLY A 46 2.16 -8.16 -10.48
CA GLY A 46 0.75 -8.49 -10.66
C GLY A 46 0.13 -7.92 -11.95
N THR A 47 0.77 -6.95 -12.59
CA THR A 47 0.30 -6.28 -13.81
C THR A 47 1.02 -6.73 -15.08
N TRP A 48 1.98 -7.65 -15.01
CA TRP A 48 2.80 -8.06 -16.16
C TRP A 48 2.00 -8.60 -17.34
N ARG A 49 0.80 -9.09 -17.11
CA ARG A 49 -0.11 -9.45 -18.19
C ARG A 49 -0.44 -8.26 -19.11
N ARG A 50 -0.51 -7.06 -18.55
CA ARG A 50 -0.79 -5.80 -19.28
C ARG A 50 0.49 -5.01 -19.61
N ASN A 51 1.53 -5.18 -18.81
CA ASN A 51 2.82 -4.47 -18.91
C ASN A 51 3.98 -5.47 -18.92
N PRO A 52 4.10 -6.33 -19.94
CA PRO A 52 5.08 -7.43 -19.94
C PRO A 52 6.54 -6.93 -19.96
N GLU A 53 6.79 -5.71 -20.46
CA GLU A 53 8.11 -5.09 -20.48
C GLU A 53 8.61 -4.70 -19.08
N ALA A 54 7.73 -4.55 -18.10
CA ALA A 54 8.12 -4.18 -16.74
C ALA A 54 9.03 -5.22 -16.08
N ARG A 55 8.91 -6.49 -16.45
CA ARG A 55 9.73 -7.59 -15.94
C ARG A 55 11.24 -7.41 -16.20
N TRP A 56 11.60 -6.72 -17.28
CA TRP A 56 12.99 -6.50 -17.64
C TRP A 56 13.69 -5.41 -16.85
N ARG A 57 12.93 -4.65 -16.05
CA ARG A 57 13.42 -3.57 -15.18
C ARG A 57 13.61 -4.01 -13.73
N LEU A 58 13.13 -5.20 -13.38
CA LEU A 58 13.19 -5.71 -12.02
C LEU A 58 14.46 -6.51 -11.84
N ASP A 59 15.30 -6.08 -10.92
CA ASP A 59 16.42 -6.80 -10.37
C ASP A 59 16.39 -6.78 -8.84
N GLU A 60 17.33 -7.46 -8.19
CA GLU A 60 17.39 -7.55 -6.72
C GLU A 60 17.59 -6.17 -6.07
N GLY A 61 18.36 -5.29 -6.68
CA GLY A 61 18.63 -3.94 -6.18
C GLY A 61 17.38 -3.07 -6.22
N GLU A 62 16.63 -3.13 -7.33
CA GLU A 62 15.37 -2.40 -7.48
C GLU A 62 14.30 -2.95 -6.52
N LEU A 63 14.20 -4.27 -6.36
CA LEU A 63 13.29 -4.87 -5.38
C LEU A 63 13.61 -4.39 -3.96
N ALA A 64 14.88 -4.46 -3.55
CA ALA A 64 15.30 -3.99 -2.23
C ALA A 64 14.97 -2.50 -2.01
N ARG A 65 15.19 -1.65 -3.03
CA ARG A 65 14.85 -0.22 -3.01
C ARG A 65 13.35 0.00 -2.81
N LEU A 66 12.51 -0.73 -3.54
CA LEU A 66 11.05 -0.64 -3.44
C LEU A 66 10.57 -1.09 -2.07
N CYS A 67 11.08 -2.21 -1.55
CA CYS A 67 10.77 -2.70 -0.21
C CYS A 67 11.13 -1.67 0.89
N ALA A 68 12.26 -0.97 0.76
CA ALA A 68 12.64 0.08 1.70
C ALA A 68 11.67 1.28 1.66
N ILE A 69 11.20 1.67 0.47
CA ILE A 69 10.18 2.73 0.32
C ILE A 69 8.86 2.29 0.95
N GLN A 70 8.43 1.07 0.71
CA GLN A 70 7.18 0.51 1.23
C GLN A 70 7.19 0.48 2.77
N ALA A 71 8.29 0.01 3.37
CA ALA A 71 8.45 0.01 4.83
C ALA A 71 8.33 1.44 5.40
N ARG A 72 9.00 2.41 4.76
CA ARG A 72 8.95 3.82 5.18
C ARG A 72 7.55 4.42 5.05
N LEU A 73 6.80 4.11 3.97
CA LEU A 73 5.42 4.59 3.79
C LEU A 73 4.47 4.03 4.86
N LEU A 74 4.64 2.75 5.22
CA LEU A 74 3.92 2.14 6.32
C LEU A 74 4.21 2.84 7.65
N ASP A 75 5.48 3.16 7.92
CA ASP A 75 5.89 3.87 9.14
C ASP A 75 5.34 5.32 9.17
N LEU A 76 5.29 6.01 8.02
CA LEU A 76 4.66 7.34 7.89
C LEU A 76 3.17 7.31 8.22
N ALA A 77 2.45 6.28 7.77
CA ALA A 77 1.01 6.15 8.00
C ALA A 77 0.65 6.09 9.49
N VAL A 78 1.54 5.56 10.32
CA VAL A 78 1.36 5.53 11.78
C VAL A 78 1.22 6.94 12.37
N GLY A 79 1.97 7.90 11.85
CA GLY A 79 1.91 9.29 12.28
C GLY A 79 0.64 10.04 11.85
N LEU A 80 -0.08 9.53 10.86
CA LEU A 80 -1.25 10.18 10.27
C LEU A 80 -2.57 9.64 10.83
N VAL A 81 -2.62 8.33 11.10
CA VAL A 81 -3.85 7.67 11.53
C VAL A 81 -4.18 8.07 12.98
N ARG A 82 -5.47 8.39 13.23
CA ARG A 82 -5.95 8.67 14.59
C ARG A 82 -6.06 7.38 15.43
N PRO A 83 -6.12 7.49 16.76
CA PRO A 83 -6.45 6.35 17.61
C PRO A 83 -7.77 5.66 17.18
N GLY A 84 -7.73 4.35 16.99
CA GLY A 84 -8.87 3.55 16.50
C GLY A 84 -9.13 3.66 14.98
N GLY A 85 -8.32 4.44 14.25
CA GLY A 85 -8.33 4.46 12.80
C GLY A 85 -7.70 3.20 12.19
N ARG A 86 -7.50 3.21 10.88
CA ARG A 86 -6.97 2.03 10.16
C ARG A 86 -5.93 2.42 9.11
N ILE A 87 -5.00 1.51 8.86
CA ILE A 87 -4.01 1.60 7.78
C ILE A 87 -4.31 0.48 6.80
N VAL A 88 -4.50 0.82 5.53
CA VAL A 88 -4.71 -0.13 4.44
C VAL A 88 -3.49 -0.07 3.53
N TYR A 89 -2.84 -1.20 3.36
CA TYR A 89 -1.66 -1.36 2.51
C TYR A 89 -2.01 -2.14 1.26
N VAL A 90 -1.64 -1.60 0.10
CA VAL A 90 -1.93 -2.20 -1.21
C VAL A 90 -0.68 -2.16 -2.07
N THR A 91 -0.38 -3.27 -2.74
CA THR A 91 0.58 -3.34 -3.84
C THR A 91 0.00 -4.12 -5.01
N CYS A 92 0.33 -3.72 -6.24
CA CYS A 92 0.06 -4.51 -7.44
C CYS A 92 1.21 -5.50 -7.70
N SER A 93 1.72 -6.13 -6.65
CA SER A 93 2.77 -7.14 -6.69
C SER A 93 2.27 -8.50 -6.23
N LEU A 94 2.86 -9.56 -6.78
CA LEU A 94 2.68 -10.95 -6.35
C LEU A 94 3.86 -11.47 -5.51
N LEU A 95 4.88 -10.64 -5.29
CA LEU A 95 6.04 -10.98 -4.48
C LEU A 95 5.72 -10.83 -2.99
N ASP A 96 6.13 -11.82 -2.20
CA ASP A 96 5.92 -11.79 -0.75
C ASP A 96 6.73 -10.69 -0.08
N GLU A 97 7.92 -10.41 -0.61
CA GLU A 97 8.80 -9.33 -0.16
C GLU A 97 8.15 -7.94 -0.23
N GLU A 98 7.23 -7.73 -1.17
CA GLU A 98 6.49 -6.47 -1.35
C GLU A 98 5.09 -6.51 -0.73
N GLY A 99 4.62 -7.66 -0.30
CA GLY A 99 3.29 -7.88 0.24
C GLY A 99 3.31 -8.38 1.68
N ALA A 100 3.21 -9.69 1.84
CA ALA A 100 3.04 -10.34 3.15
C ALA A 100 4.20 -10.03 4.11
N ASP A 101 5.45 -10.07 3.64
CA ASP A 101 6.62 -9.83 4.48
C ASP A 101 6.71 -8.38 4.95
N GLN A 102 6.37 -7.40 4.07
CA GLN A 102 6.30 -6.00 4.44
C GLN A 102 5.28 -5.78 5.56
N PHE A 103 4.10 -6.37 5.43
CA PHE A 103 3.05 -6.16 6.41
C PHE A 103 3.35 -6.86 7.75
N VAL A 104 3.93 -8.06 7.72
CA VAL A 104 4.43 -8.74 8.93
C VAL A 104 5.53 -7.90 9.60
N GLY A 105 6.48 -7.38 8.83
CA GLY A 105 7.52 -6.49 9.32
C GLY A 105 6.96 -5.21 9.94
N PHE A 106 5.93 -4.62 9.34
CA PHE A 106 5.20 -3.47 9.89
C PHE A 106 4.57 -3.79 11.25
N LEU A 107 3.81 -4.87 11.37
CA LEU A 107 3.16 -5.27 12.63
C LEU A 107 4.19 -5.59 13.72
N ALA A 108 5.36 -6.13 13.35
CA ALA A 108 6.43 -6.40 14.31
C ALA A 108 7.05 -5.11 14.87
N ARG A 109 7.18 -4.06 14.06
CA ARG A 109 7.71 -2.75 14.48
C ARG A 109 6.68 -1.92 15.25
N HIS A 110 5.39 -2.07 14.94
CA HIS A 110 4.31 -1.25 15.47
C HIS A 110 3.27 -2.10 16.21
N ARG A 111 3.64 -2.61 17.38
CA ARG A 111 2.85 -3.58 18.18
C ARG A 111 1.52 -3.04 18.70
N GLN A 112 1.26 -1.74 18.59
CA GLN A 112 -0.03 -1.13 18.87
C GLN A 112 -1.07 -1.41 17.77
N PHE A 113 -0.65 -1.88 16.60
CA PHE A 113 -1.52 -2.30 15.51
C PHE A 113 -1.67 -3.81 15.46
N ALA A 114 -2.86 -4.26 15.13
CA ALA A 114 -3.16 -5.65 14.84
C ALA A 114 -3.77 -5.78 13.44
N MET A 115 -3.57 -6.94 12.80
CA MET A 115 -4.24 -7.24 11.53
C MET A 115 -5.76 -7.17 11.73
N ARG A 116 -6.43 -6.50 10.78
CA ARG A 116 -7.89 -6.50 10.65
C ARG A 116 -8.31 -7.28 9.41
N GLU A 117 -9.29 -8.14 9.59
CA GLU A 117 -9.84 -8.90 8.48
C GLU A 117 -10.48 -7.98 7.44
N LEU A 118 -10.21 -8.29 6.17
CA LEU A 118 -10.78 -7.60 5.02
C LEU A 118 -11.85 -8.52 4.39
N ALA A 119 -13.10 -8.09 4.44
CA ALA A 119 -14.19 -8.74 3.72
C ALA A 119 -14.19 -8.29 2.25
N LEU A 120 -13.34 -8.92 1.44
CA LEU A 120 -13.29 -8.67 -0.01
C LEU A 120 -14.09 -9.73 -0.76
N PRO A 121 -14.77 -9.36 -1.87
CA PRO A 121 -15.56 -10.32 -2.67
C PRO A 121 -14.67 -11.28 -3.45
N LEU A 122 -13.40 -10.98 -3.62
CA LEU A 122 -12.39 -11.74 -4.37
C LEU A 122 -11.10 -11.85 -3.55
N GLY A 123 -10.22 -12.74 -4.01
CA GLY A 123 -8.92 -12.98 -3.39
C GLY A 123 -8.97 -14.07 -2.34
N ARG A 124 -7.80 -14.41 -1.82
CA ARG A 124 -7.62 -15.43 -0.77
C ARG A 124 -6.71 -14.91 0.32
N ALA A 125 -6.93 -15.40 1.53
CA ALA A 125 -6.04 -15.14 2.65
C ALA A 125 -4.59 -15.52 2.27
N HIS A 126 -3.66 -14.62 2.53
CA HIS A 126 -2.24 -14.78 2.26
C HIS A 126 -1.42 -14.01 3.31
N GLY A 127 -0.70 -14.72 4.15
CA GLY A 127 -0.05 -14.12 5.32
C GLY A 127 -1.04 -13.35 6.19
N GLN A 128 -0.74 -12.09 6.47
CA GLN A 128 -1.59 -11.17 7.24
C GLN A 128 -2.47 -10.27 6.34
N GLY A 129 -2.85 -10.76 5.16
CA GLY A 129 -3.65 -10.01 4.20
C GLY A 129 -4.38 -10.90 3.21
N VAL A 130 -4.74 -10.32 2.08
CA VAL A 130 -5.46 -10.99 0.98
C VAL A 130 -4.66 -10.81 -0.31
N ARG A 131 -4.48 -11.90 -1.07
CA ARG A 131 -3.88 -11.88 -2.40
C ARG A 131 -4.93 -12.14 -3.47
N LEU A 132 -4.96 -11.27 -4.48
CA LEU A 132 -5.65 -11.49 -5.73
C LEU A 132 -4.64 -11.94 -6.80
N SER A 133 -5.06 -12.80 -7.71
CA SER A 133 -4.21 -13.26 -8.80
C SER A 133 -4.97 -13.37 -10.11
N PRO A 134 -4.32 -13.10 -11.27
CA PRO A 134 -4.97 -13.15 -12.58
C PRO A 134 -5.61 -14.51 -12.90
N SER A 135 -4.97 -15.58 -12.48
CA SER A 135 -5.42 -16.95 -12.79
C SER A 135 -6.67 -17.39 -12.03
N ARG A 136 -6.95 -16.77 -10.89
CA ARG A 136 -8.06 -17.19 -10.01
C ARG A 136 -9.20 -16.17 -9.99
N ASP A 137 -8.82 -14.90 -9.95
CA ASP A 137 -9.76 -13.81 -9.67
C ASP A 137 -10.14 -13.05 -10.94
N GLY A 138 -9.46 -13.29 -12.07
CA GLY A 138 -9.68 -12.61 -13.33
C GLY A 138 -9.27 -11.13 -13.31
N THR A 139 -8.60 -10.69 -12.26
CA THR A 139 -8.08 -9.32 -12.06
C THR A 139 -6.58 -9.25 -12.31
N ASP A 140 -5.98 -8.09 -12.16
CA ASP A 140 -4.53 -8.02 -11.94
C ASP A 140 -4.18 -8.63 -10.57
N GLY A 141 -2.91 -8.94 -10.37
CA GLY A 141 -2.42 -9.41 -9.08
C GLY A 141 -2.31 -8.25 -8.08
N PHE A 142 -2.76 -8.48 -6.86
CA PHE A 142 -2.66 -7.53 -5.75
C PHE A 142 -2.37 -8.25 -4.44
N PHE A 143 -1.69 -7.55 -3.55
CA PHE A 143 -1.71 -7.85 -2.13
C PHE A 143 -2.39 -6.68 -1.40
N ILE A 144 -3.30 -6.99 -0.47
CA ILE A 144 -4.06 -6.00 0.30
C ILE A 144 -4.07 -6.44 1.75
N ALA A 145 -3.72 -5.54 2.67
CA ALA A 145 -3.76 -5.81 4.10
C ALA A 145 -4.28 -4.59 4.87
N CYS A 146 -4.84 -4.83 6.06
CA CYS A 146 -5.38 -3.79 6.91
C CYS A 146 -4.92 -3.99 8.36
N ALA A 147 -4.53 -2.89 9.01
CA ALA A 147 -4.21 -2.82 10.43
C ALA A 147 -5.02 -1.74 11.14
N GLY A 148 -5.26 -1.92 12.45
CA GLY A 148 -5.89 -0.92 13.30
C GLY A 148 -5.91 -1.34 14.75
#